data_81b96acd0f776d4526dc5daf0d8a683e
#
_entry.id   81b96acd0f776d4526dc5daf0d8a683e
#
_cell.length_a   1.000
_cell.length_b   1.000
_cell.length_c   1.000
_cell.angle_alpha   90.00
_cell.angle_beta   90.00
_cell.angle_gamma   90.00
#
_symmetry.space_group_name_H-M   'P 1'
#
loop_
_entity.id
_entity.type
_entity.pdbx_description
1 polymer ?
#
loop_
_entity_poly.entity_id
_entity_poly.type
_entity_poly.pdbx_seq_one_letter_code
_entity_poly.pdbx_strand_id
1 'polypeptide(L)'
;MNLNIYKEIHFIDETIFPLNAWYSDMGSLVNKIYSHFHDEMEIIYFKEGGVIYEIDEIPHKVDEESILFFLSVVYHRATLFNFEKHTNYIFVFNLSIINSSVYDFCSNKYISPIINNEVNFPFSINSNNSYFEELKNSLLKIYDLNSHIVKLIATFLPNELQMV
;
A
#
# COMPACT_ATOMS: atom_id res chain seq x y z
N MET A 1 7.94 1.29 -27.66
CA MET A 1 8.68 1.53 -26.41
C MET A 1 8.51 0.28 -25.56
N ASN A 2 9.56 -0.49 -25.30
CA ASN A 2 9.44 -1.63 -24.39
C ASN A 2 9.31 -1.06 -22.97
N LEU A 3 8.11 -1.04 -22.45
CA LEU A 3 7.87 -0.82 -21.03
C LEU A 3 8.44 -2.04 -20.31
N ASN A 4 9.53 -1.87 -19.56
CA ASN A 4 9.99 -2.90 -18.65
C ASN A 4 8.96 -2.97 -17.50
N ILE A 5 7.95 -3.79 -17.68
CA ILE A 5 6.97 -4.12 -16.66
C ILE A 5 7.53 -5.33 -15.92
N TYR A 6 7.61 -5.24 -14.60
CA TYR A 6 8.07 -6.37 -13.78
C TYR A 6 7.05 -6.67 -12.68
N LYS A 7 7.00 -7.95 -12.30
CA LYS A 7 6.27 -8.36 -11.11
C LYS A 7 7.14 -8.06 -9.90
N GLU A 8 6.66 -7.19 -9.03
CA GLU A 8 7.29 -6.97 -7.74
C GLU A 8 6.90 -8.10 -6.78
N ILE A 9 7.88 -8.61 -6.05
CA ILE A 9 7.66 -9.70 -5.09
C ILE A 9 7.87 -9.12 -3.70
N HIS A 10 6.81 -9.07 -2.93
CA HIS A 10 6.87 -8.71 -1.52
C HIS A 10 7.04 -9.96 -0.67
N PHE A 11 8.13 -10.02 0.11
CA PHE A 11 8.31 -11.08 1.10
C PHE A 11 7.48 -10.73 2.34
N ILE A 12 6.23 -11.18 2.35
CA ILE A 12 5.34 -11.09 3.51
C ILE A 12 5.45 -12.41 4.26
N ASP A 13 5.95 -12.37 5.49
CA ASP A 13 5.95 -13.57 6.33
C ASP A 13 4.55 -13.81 6.88
N GLU A 14 3.77 -14.57 6.12
CA GLU A 14 2.38 -14.92 6.46
C GLU A 14 2.28 -15.72 7.77
N THR A 15 3.38 -16.30 8.25
CA THR A 15 3.39 -17.08 9.49
C THR A 15 3.46 -16.19 10.73
N ILE A 16 3.98 -14.96 10.59
CA ILE A 16 4.15 -14.01 11.69
C ILE A 16 3.07 -12.94 11.64
N PHE A 17 3.03 -12.18 10.56
CA PHE A 17 2.02 -11.13 10.36
C PHE A 17 1.92 -10.80 8.86
N PRO A 18 0.79 -11.11 8.22
CA PRO A 18 0.65 -11.03 6.76
C PRO A 18 0.43 -9.59 6.24
N LEU A 19 1.14 -8.63 6.80
CA LEU A 19 1.14 -7.23 6.39
C LEU A 19 2.55 -6.67 6.52
N ASN A 20 3.03 -6.03 5.47
CA ASN A 20 4.19 -5.15 5.49
C ASN A 20 3.73 -3.70 5.56
N ALA A 21 4.30 -2.94 6.51
CA ALA A 21 4.06 -1.51 6.59
C ALA A 21 5.39 -0.79 6.83
N TRP A 22 5.68 0.20 5.99
CA TRP A 22 6.90 0.99 6.12
C TRP A 22 6.67 2.45 5.77
N TYR A 23 7.56 3.27 6.29
CA TYR A 23 7.67 4.68 5.97
C TYR A 23 8.64 4.85 4.81
N SER A 24 8.26 5.63 3.82
CA SER A 24 9.11 6.00 2.70
C SER A 24 9.24 7.51 2.61
N ASP A 25 10.46 7.94 2.39
CA ASP A 25 10.82 9.33 2.17
C ASP A 25 11.30 9.45 0.73
N MET A 26 10.38 9.76 -0.17
CA MET A 26 10.71 10.03 -1.56
C MET A 26 11.22 11.46 -1.68
N GLY A 27 12.50 11.61 -1.91
CA GLY A 27 13.16 12.89 -2.08
C GLY A 27 13.79 13.03 -3.46
N SER A 28 14.65 14.02 -3.59
CA SER A 28 15.31 14.43 -4.85
C SER A 28 16.11 13.32 -5.58
N LEU A 29 16.39 12.20 -4.93
CA LEU A 29 17.15 11.09 -5.49
C LEU A 29 16.28 10.03 -6.18
N VAL A 30 15.00 9.90 -5.79
CA VAL A 30 14.06 8.93 -6.38
C VAL A 30 12.82 9.69 -6.80
N ASN A 31 12.77 10.09 -8.05
CA ASN A 31 11.64 10.82 -8.61
C ASN A 31 10.68 9.94 -9.43
N LYS A 32 10.94 8.64 -9.48
CA LYS A 32 10.19 7.72 -10.33
C LYS A 32 10.14 6.32 -9.75
N ILE A 33 8.94 5.75 -9.72
CA ILE A 33 8.69 4.33 -9.51
C ILE A 33 8.39 3.72 -10.88
N TYR A 34 9.13 2.68 -11.25
CA TYR A 34 8.96 2.01 -12.54
C TYR A 34 7.66 1.21 -12.55
N SER A 35 7.14 0.96 -13.76
CA SER A 35 5.92 0.20 -13.95
C SER A 35 6.07 -1.22 -13.42
N HIS A 36 5.20 -1.58 -12.49
CA HIS A 36 5.18 -2.89 -11.84
C HIS A 36 3.74 -3.29 -11.47
N PHE A 37 3.59 -4.50 -10.99
CA PHE A 37 2.39 -5.04 -10.38
C PHE A 37 2.78 -6.07 -9.33
N HIS A 38 1.88 -6.36 -8.41
CA HIS A 38 2.03 -7.38 -7.37
C HIS A 38 0.68 -8.04 -7.07
N ASP A 39 0.71 -9.17 -6.36
CA ASP A 39 -0.50 -9.96 -6.05
C ASP A 39 -1.25 -9.41 -4.81
N GLU A 40 -0.60 -8.57 -4.04
CA GLU A 40 -1.11 -7.98 -2.81
C GLU A 40 -1.96 -6.73 -3.10
N MET A 41 -2.77 -6.34 -2.14
CA MET A 41 -3.33 -5.00 -2.07
C MET A 41 -2.30 -4.06 -1.47
N GLU A 42 -2.16 -2.87 -2.07
CA GLU A 42 -1.33 -1.80 -1.53
C GLU A 42 -2.20 -0.60 -1.18
N ILE A 43 -1.96 -0.03 0.00
CA ILE A 43 -2.53 1.24 0.43
C ILE A 43 -1.39 2.20 0.71
N ILE A 44 -1.44 3.39 0.12
CA ILE A 44 -0.44 4.43 0.37
C ILE A 44 -1.13 5.64 0.99
N TYR A 45 -0.75 5.99 2.20
CA TYR A 45 -1.06 7.31 2.75
C TYR A 45 0.04 8.29 2.33
N PHE A 46 -0.32 9.18 1.41
CA PHE A 46 0.55 10.19 0.83
C PHE A 46 0.28 11.54 1.51
N LYS A 47 1.24 12.05 2.30
CA LYS A 47 1.04 13.25 3.12
C LYS A 47 1.01 14.55 2.32
N GLU A 48 1.81 14.62 1.28
CA GLU A 48 1.94 15.79 0.43
C GLU A 48 1.48 15.42 -0.98
N GLY A 49 0.93 16.35 -1.74
CA GLY A 49 0.69 16.14 -3.16
C GLY A 49 1.98 16.22 -3.98
N GLY A 50 1.89 16.10 -5.29
CA GLY A 50 3.02 16.30 -6.17
C GLY A 50 3.47 15.04 -6.93
N VAL A 51 2.58 14.05 -7.06
CA VAL A 51 2.85 12.82 -7.79
C VAL A 51 1.78 12.57 -8.87
N ILE A 52 2.21 11.98 -9.98
CA ILE A 52 1.32 11.39 -10.97
C ILE A 52 1.50 9.89 -10.90
N TYR A 53 0.44 9.18 -10.55
CA TYR A 53 0.34 7.74 -10.73
C TYR A 53 -0.28 7.42 -12.07
N GLU A 54 0.30 6.50 -12.80
CA GLU A 54 -0.31 5.94 -14.00
C GLU A 54 -0.75 4.52 -13.67
N ILE A 55 -2.06 4.27 -13.81
CA ILE A 55 -2.71 2.98 -13.54
C ILE A 55 -3.29 2.51 -14.87
N ASP A 56 -2.84 1.35 -15.32
CA ASP A 56 -3.22 0.82 -16.63
C ASP A 56 -3.09 1.88 -17.75
N GLU A 57 -1.98 2.64 -17.71
CA GLU A 57 -1.66 3.74 -18.64
C GLU A 57 -2.52 5.00 -18.47
N ILE A 58 -3.45 5.05 -17.53
CA ILE A 58 -4.27 6.22 -17.24
C ILE A 58 -3.61 7.06 -16.15
N PRO A 59 -3.28 8.34 -16.42
CA PRO A 59 -2.64 9.21 -15.43
C PRO A 59 -3.65 9.72 -14.40
N HIS A 60 -3.28 9.62 -13.13
CA HIS A 60 -4.00 10.15 -11.98
C HIS A 60 -3.09 11.11 -11.23
N LYS A 61 -3.46 12.37 -11.21
CA LYS A 61 -2.70 13.41 -10.51
C LYS A 61 -3.13 13.48 -9.05
N VAL A 62 -2.16 13.44 -8.15
CA VAL A 62 -2.34 13.57 -6.71
C VAL A 62 -1.68 14.87 -6.28
N ASP A 63 -2.48 15.92 -6.04
CA ASP A 63 -2.02 17.28 -5.75
C ASP A 63 -2.00 17.62 -4.26
N GLU A 64 -2.64 16.80 -3.44
CA GLU A 64 -2.86 17.05 -2.00
C GLU A 64 -2.77 15.78 -1.19
N GLU A 65 -2.84 15.92 0.14
CA GLU A 65 -2.88 14.80 1.08
C GLU A 65 -3.97 13.81 0.69
N SER A 66 -3.59 12.54 0.48
CA SER A 66 -4.47 11.52 -0.07
C SER A 66 -4.14 10.13 0.44
N ILE A 67 -5.14 9.25 0.43
CA ILE A 67 -4.96 7.80 0.59
C ILE A 67 -5.25 7.16 -0.75
N LEU A 68 -4.29 6.40 -1.26
CA LEU A 68 -4.32 5.73 -2.55
C LEU A 68 -4.50 4.24 -2.35
N PHE A 69 -5.19 3.58 -3.27
CA PHE A 69 -5.49 2.16 -3.22
C PHE A 69 -5.11 1.49 -4.54
N PHE A 70 -4.28 0.48 -4.46
CA PHE A 70 -3.92 -0.38 -5.58
C PHE A 70 -4.40 -1.80 -5.28
N LEU A 71 -5.34 -2.26 -6.07
CA LEU A 71 -5.84 -3.63 -5.97
C LEU A 71 -4.79 -4.61 -6.54
N SER A 72 -4.94 -5.88 -6.20
CA SER A 72 -4.07 -6.95 -6.70
C SER A 72 -3.99 -6.94 -8.24
N VAL A 73 -2.79 -7.18 -8.77
CA VAL A 73 -2.51 -7.33 -10.21
C VAL A 73 -2.76 -6.07 -11.05
N VAL A 74 -2.89 -4.91 -10.42
CA VAL A 74 -3.04 -3.62 -11.13
C VAL A 74 -1.67 -3.08 -11.50
N TYR A 75 -1.46 -2.78 -12.79
CA TYR A 75 -0.23 -2.15 -13.27
C TYR A 75 -0.19 -0.69 -12.86
N HIS A 76 0.87 -0.30 -12.18
CA HIS A 76 1.02 1.08 -11.76
C HIS A 76 2.48 1.53 -11.80
N ARG A 77 2.66 2.84 -11.97
CA ARG A 77 3.94 3.55 -11.86
C ARG A 77 3.69 4.94 -11.30
N ALA A 78 4.74 5.55 -10.73
CA ALA A 78 4.65 6.90 -10.21
C ALA A 78 5.77 7.79 -10.74
N THR A 79 5.47 9.07 -10.93
CA THR A 79 6.43 10.10 -11.28
C THR A 79 6.14 11.35 -10.44
N LEU A 80 7.14 11.82 -9.70
CA LEU A 80 7.04 13.09 -8.99
C LEU A 80 7.14 14.24 -10.01
N PHE A 81 6.22 15.18 -9.93
CA PHE A 81 6.26 16.40 -10.77
C PHE A 81 6.77 17.62 -10.00
N ASN A 82 6.88 17.56 -8.67
CA ASN A 82 7.68 18.47 -7.89
C ASN A 82 8.82 17.68 -7.21
N PHE A 83 9.95 18.33 -6.98
CA PHE A 83 11.16 17.71 -6.39
C PHE A 83 11.24 17.97 -4.89
N GLU A 84 10.13 18.29 -4.26
CA GLU A 84 10.04 18.43 -2.82
C GLU A 84 10.08 17.05 -2.15
N LYS A 85 10.34 17.06 -0.87
CA LYS A 85 10.32 15.86 -0.04
C LYS A 85 8.88 15.36 0.12
N HIS A 86 8.64 14.12 -0.22
CA HIS A 86 7.34 13.48 -0.06
C HIS A 86 7.40 12.35 0.97
N THR A 87 6.47 12.37 1.87
CA THR A 87 6.35 11.42 2.96
C THR A 87 5.20 10.47 2.71
N ASN A 88 5.49 9.17 2.68
CA ASN A 88 4.50 8.14 2.43
C ASN A 88 4.52 7.09 3.53
N TYR A 89 3.36 6.58 3.89
CA TYR A 89 3.19 5.35 4.64
C TYR A 89 2.59 4.31 3.71
N ILE A 90 3.28 3.22 3.52
CA ILE A 90 2.93 2.18 2.55
C ILE A 90 2.55 0.92 3.33
N PHE A 91 1.44 0.31 2.93
CA PHE A 91 0.88 -0.89 3.53
C PHE A 91 0.62 -1.90 2.41
N VAL A 92 1.27 -3.05 2.48
CA VAL A 92 1.10 -4.13 1.50
C VAL A 92 0.66 -5.39 2.21
N PHE A 93 -0.45 -5.98 1.78
CA PHE A 93 -1.01 -7.16 2.40
C PHE A 93 -1.86 -7.97 1.42
N ASN A 94 -1.94 -9.26 1.66
CA ASN A 94 -2.87 -10.11 0.92
C ASN A 94 -4.30 -9.92 1.48
N LEU A 95 -5.26 -9.68 0.60
CA LEU A 95 -6.67 -9.54 1.02
C LEU A 95 -7.23 -10.77 1.74
N SER A 96 -6.59 -11.93 1.60
CA SER A 96 -6.95 -13.14 2.35
C SER A 96 -6.89 -12.99 3.86
N ILE A 97 -6.10 -12.04 4.40
CA ILE A 97 -6.00 -11.80 5.84
C ILE A 97 -7.31 -11.31 6.47
N ILE A 98 -8.12 -10.63 5.65
CA ILE A 98 -9.43 -10.10 6.06
C ILE A 98 -10.59 -10.87 5.41
N ASN A 99 -10.28 -11.91 4.63
CA ASN A 99 -11.25 -12.78 3.99
C ASN A 99 -11.33 -14.11 4.74
N SER A 100 -12.45 -14.38 5.36
CA SER A 100 -12.68 -15.62 6.11
C SER A 100 -12.85 -16.82 5.18
N SER A 101 -12.20 -17.95 5.51
CA SER A 101 -12.42 -19.24 4.84
C SER A 101 -13.77 -19.89 5.22
N VAL A 102 -14.39 -19.41 6.30
CA VAL A 102 -15.73 -19.83 6.74
C VAL A 102 -16.73 -18.80 6.24
N TYR A 103 -17.97 -19.23 5.96
CA TYR A 103 -19.01 -18.28 5.57
C TYR A 103 -19.12 -17.16 6.60
N ASP A 104 -18.75 -15.97 6.19
CA ASP A 104 -18.81 -14.75 6.96
C ASP A 104 -19.51 -13.67 6.15
N PHE A 105 -20.53 -13.05 6.77
CA PHE A 105 -21.35 -12.02 6.12
C PHE A 105 -20.49 -10.83 5.67
N CYS A 106 -19.52 -10.39 6.47
CA CYS A 106 -18.67 -9.25 6.14
C CYS A 106 -17.75 -9.57 4.95
N SER A 107 -17.11 -10.76 4.95
CA SER A 107 -16.30 -11.22 3.83
C SER A 107 -17.11 -11.29 2.53
N ASN A 108 -18.28 -11.91 2.56
CA ASN A 108 -19.09 -12.05 1.34
C ASN A 108 -19.67 -10.73 0.84
N LYS A 109 -20.06 -9.85 1.75
CA LYS A 109 -20.72 -8.59 1.37
C LYS A 109 -19.74 -7.50 0.94
N TYR A 110 -18.55 -7.44 1.53
CA TYR A 110 -17.63 -6.32 1.34
C TYR A 110 -16.29 -6.72 0.72
N ILE A 111 -15.71 -7.86 1.10
CA ILE A 111 -14.36 -8.23 0.67
C ILE A 111 -14.38 -9.00 -0.64
N SER A 112 -15.22 -10.02 -0.75
CA SER A 112 -15.30 -10.82 -1.97
C SER A 112 -15.63 -9.99 -3.22
N PRO A 113 -16.54 -9.00 -3.20
CA PRO A 113 -16.78 -8.14 -4.37
C PRO A 113 -15.56 -7.31 -4.77
N ILE A 114 -14.71 -6.89 -3.83
CA ILE A 114 -13.46 -6.20 -4.13
C ILE A 114 -12.47 -7.16 -4.80
N ILE A 115 -12.27 -8.34 -4.21
CA ILE A 115 -11.36 -9.38 -4.76
C ILE A 115 -11.78 -9.79 -6.17
N ASN A 116 -13.08 -9.90 -6.42
CA ASN A 116 -13.64 -10.33 -7.69
C ASN A 116 -13.79 -9.19 -8.72
N ASN A 117 -13.37 -7.97 -8.38
CA ASN A 117 -13.58 -6.78 -9.22
C ASN A 117 -15.06 -6.52 -9.59
N GLU A 118 -15.99 -6.87 -8.71
CA GLU A 118 -17.43 -6.67 -8.88
C GLU A 118 -17.90 -5.27 -8.47
N VAL A 119 -17.05 -4.52 -7.78
CA VAL A 119 -17.32 -3.15 -7.32
C VAL A 119 -16.29 -2.17 -7.89
N ASN A 120 -16.75 -0.97 -8.19
CA ASN A 120 -15.85 0.12 -8.57
C ASN A 120 -15.20 0.70 -7.31
N PHE A 121 -13.98 0.24 -7.01
CA PHE A 121 -13.23 0.72 -5.87
C PHE A 121 -12.51 2.03 -6.22
N PRO A 122 -12.57 3.08 -5.40
CA PRO A 122 -11.91 4.34 -5.70
C PRO A 122 -10.40 4.18 -5.67
N PHE A 123 -9.71 4.79 -6.66
CA PHE A 123 -8.25 4.85 -6.64
C PHE A 123 -7.71 5.69 -5.47
N SER A 124 -8.38 6.80 -5.14
CA SER A 124 -7.93 7.71 -4.09
C SER A 124 -9.09 8.34 -3.35
N ILE A 125 -8.82 8.69 -2.10
CA ILE A 125 -9.66 9.58 -1.29
C ILE A 125 -8.78 10.66 -0.65
N ASN A 126 -9.33 11.84 -0.44
CA ASN A 126 -8.69 12.99 0.19
C ASN A 126 -9.57 13.61 1.27
N SER A 127 -9.20 14.76 1.80
CA SER A 127 -9.91 15.46 2.88
C SER A 127 -11.37 15.81 2.57
N ASN A 128 -11.81 15.77 1.30
CA ASN A 128 -13.20 15.97 0.92
C ASN A 128 -14.08 14.73 1.19
N ASN A 129 -13.48 13.58 1.44
CA ASN A 129 -14.19 12.36 1.79
C ASN A 129 -14.41 12.29 3.31
N SER A 130 -15.64 12.06 3.75
CA SER A 130 -16.01 12.03 5.18
C SER A 130 -15.28 10.97 6.01
N TYR A 131 -14.76 9.91 5.38
CA TYR A 131 -14.03 8.81 6.04
C TYR A 131 -12.50 9.01 6.01
N PHE A 132 -12.01 10.08 5.38
CA PHE A 132 -10.57 10.29 5.19
C PHE A 132 -9.80 10.31 6.52
N GLU A 133 -10.22 11.14 7.46
CA GLU A 133 -9.54 11.28 8.76
C GLU A 133 -9.59 9.99 9.60
N GLU A 134 -10.71 9.27 9.58
CA GLU A 134 -10.84 8.01 10.30
C GLU A 134 -9.90 6.95 9.72
N LEU A 135 -9.85 6.83 8.39
CA LEU A 135 -8.98 5.88 7.72
C LEU A 135 -7.51 6.24 7.90
N LYS A 136 -7.12 7.51 7.75
CA LYS A 136 -5.77 8.01 8.01
C LYS A 136 -5.29 7.63 9.42
N ASN A 137 -6.11 7.92 10.42
CA ASN A 137 -5.76 7.60 11.81
C ASN A 137 -5.63 6.09 12.05
N SER A 138 -6.47 5.29 11.38
CA SER A 138 -6.39 3.83 11.45
C SER A 138 -5.11 3.30 10.81
N LEU A 139 -4.73 3.80 9.64
CA LEU A 139 -3.48 3.42 8.97
C LEU A 139 -2.24 3.77 9.80
N LEU A 140 -2.18 4.99 10.35
CA LEU A 140 -1.07 5.39 11.22
C LEU A 140 -0.97 4.51 12.47
N LYS A 141 -2.10 4.14 13.05
CA LYS A 141 -2.13 3.22 14.19
C LYS A 141 -1.66 1.81 13.80
N ILE A 142 -2.04 1.32 12.63
CA ILE A 142 -1.55 0.03 12.10
C ILE A 142 -0.04 0.09 11.90
N TYR A 143 0.49 1.17 11.33
CA TYR A 143 1.93 1.38 11.15
C TYR A 143 2.68 1.32 12.48
N ASP A 144 2.22 2.04 13.50
CA ASP A 144 2.83 2.04 14.82
C ASP A 144 2.83 0.64 15.46
N LEU A 145 1.72 -0.07 15.38
CA LEU A 145 1.61 -1.44 15.89
C LEU A 145 2.53 -2.40 15.15
N ASN A 146 2.57 -2.35 13.82
CA ASN A 146 3.45 -3.18 13.02
C ASN A 146 4.93 -2.93 13.36
N SER A 147 5.34 -1.68 13.50
CA SER A 147 6.71 -1.32 13.87
C SER A 147 7.09 -1.83 15.28
N HIS A 148 6.15 -1.86 16.22
CA HIS A 148 6.36 -2.42 17.55
C HIS A 148 6.50 -3.93 17.53
N ILE A 149 5.66 -4.63 16.78
CA ILE A 149 5.72 -6.10 16.62
C ILE A 149 7.06 -6.51 16.00
N VAL A 150 7.49 -5.87 14.92
CA VAL A 150 8.77 -6.15 14.26
C VAL A 150 9.95 -5.95 15.22
N LYS A 151 9.96 -4.85 15.99
CA LYS A 151 11.00 -4.60 17.00
C LYS A 151 10.99 -5.66 18.11
N LEU A 152 9.81 -6.05 18.57
CA LEU A 152 9.67 -7.08 19.60
C LEU A 152 10.22 -8.43 19.13
N ILE A 153 9.85 -8.86 17.92
CA ILE A 153 10.36 -10.09 17.31
C ILE A 153 11.88 -10.02 17.18
N ALA A 154 12.42 -8.92 16.66
CA ALA A 154 13.87 -8.75 16.51
C ALA A 154 14.64 -8.87 17.85
N THR A 155 14.03 -8.49 18.98
CA THR A 155 14.68 -8.65 20.30
C THR A 155 14.75 -10.11 20.79
N PHE A 156 13.90 -10.98 20.27
CA PHE A 156 13.86 -12.42 20.62
C PHE A 156 14.59 -13.30 19.63
N LEU A 157 14.98 -12.78 18.46
CA LEU A 157 15.77 -13.55 17.50
C LEU A 157 17.22 -13.69 17.99
N PRO A 158 17.85 -14.89 17.85
CA PRO A 158 19.28 -15.06 18.10
C PRO A 158 20.09 -14.09 17.25
N ASN A 159 21.20 -13.58 17.79
CA ASN A 159 22.08 -12.62 17.11
C ASN A 159 22.58 -13.07 15.72
N GLU A 160 22.59 -14.38 15.46
CA GLU A 160 22.97 -14.96 14.17
C GLU A 160 21.94 -14.75 13.05
N LEU A 161 20.68 -14.44 13.40
CA LEU A 161 19.59 -14.18 12.45
C LEU A 161 19.28 -12.68 12.27
N GLN A 162 19.97 -11.80 13.00
CA GLN A 162 19.77 -10.35 12.93
C GLN A 162 20.56 -9.68 11.78
N MET A 163 21.31 -10.46 10.98
CA MET A 163 22.19 -9.96 9.90
C MET A 163 21.72 -10.37 8.51
N VAL A 164 20.40 -10.39 8.24
CA VAL A 164 19.88 -10.59 6.88
C VAL A 164 19.07 -9.37 6.46
#